data_a913d019d73f8f65c7bea8f1109b37c7
#
_entry.id   a913d019d73f8f65c7bea8f1109b37c7
#
_cell.length_a   1.000
_cell.length_b   1.000
_cell.length_c   1.000
_cell.angle_alpha   90.00
_cell.angle_beta   90.00
_cell.angle_gamma   90.00
#
_symmetry.space_group_name_H-M   'P 1'
#
loop_
_entity.id
_entity.type
_entity.pdbx_description
1 polymer ?
#
loop_
_entity_poly.entity_id
_entity_poly.type
_entity_poly.pdbx_seq_one_letter_code
_entity_poly.pdbx_strand_id
1 'polypeptide(L)'
;MTDVATRARPAAVELLRPLVLPPGPEVRVGISGWTYVPWRGTFYPPGLPQRAELAYASRQVGSIEINGTFYGLQRPASFEAWHAEAPPGFRFSVKGSRYLTHMRRLDDVRVPLANFLASGVLALGDMLGPLLWQLPPTLPFHADRIEAFLALLPHDHAAAARLGAEHDARLEGRAWLDVERNRPLRHAMEVRHPSFVDPAFIELLRRYGVACVVADAARRWPTLEDVTADFVYARLHGDKELYVSGYDDDALDRWAARFHAWRTGNEPADARRVSPEPAPPAPRGRDIYVYFDNDAKVHAPFDAMALAARLGVTRA
;
A
#
# COMPACT_ATOMS: atom_id res chain seq x y z
N MET A 1 15.17 -28.25 -5.71
CA MET A 1 13.80 -27.98 -6.23
C MET A 1 12.84 -28.78 -5.38
N THR A 2 12.38 -28.18 -4.28
CA THR A 2 11.38 -28.80 -3.41
C THR A 2 10.02 -28.48 -4.01
N ASP A 3 9.35 -29.53 -4.45
CA ASP A 3 7.98 -29.54 -4.96
C ASP A 3 7.06 -28.84 -3.95
N VAL A 4 6.64 -27.59 -4.27
CA VAL A 4 5.55 -26.92 -3.56
C VAL A 4 4.28 -27.62 -4.02
N ALA A 5 4.02 -28.78 -3.39
CA ALA A 5 2.81 -29.55 -3.61
C ALA A 5 1.62 -28.58 -3.58
N THR A 6 0.94 -28.42 -4.71
CA THR A 6 -0.30 -27.66 -4.89
C THR A 6 -1.32 -28.24 -3.92
N ARG A 7 -1.30 -27.76 -2.68
CA ARG A 7 -2.30 -28.17 -1.68
C ARG A 7 -3.64 -27.67 -2.15
N ALA A 8 -4.61 -28.57 -2.28
CA ALA A 8 -5.98 -28.26 -2.68
C ALA A 8 -6.51 -27.05 -1.87
N ARG A 9 -7.03 -26.05 -2.57
CA ARG A 9 -7.63 -24.87 -1.94
C ARG A 9 -8.94 -25.27 -1.28
N PRO A 10 -9.31 -24.68 -0.11
CA PRO A 10 -10.63 -24.92 0.48
C PRO A 10 -11.75 -24.52 -0.49
N ALA A 11 -12.85 -25.28 -0.51
CA ALA A 11 -14.00 -25.02 -1.41
C ALA A 11 -14.50 -23.57 -1.34
N ALA A 12 -14.48 -22.95 -0.14
CA ALA A 12 -14.85 -21.55 0.03
C ALA A 12 -13.98 -20.57 -0.77
N VAL A 13 -12.75 -20.94 -1.14
CA VAL A 13 -11.86 -20.14 -1.98
C VAL A 13 -12.10 -20.44 -3.47
N GLU A 14 -12.35 -21.70 -3.81
CA GLU A 14 -12.57 -22.13 -5.20
C GLU A 14 -13.85 -21.59 -5.81
N LEU A 15 -14.88 -21.34 -4.98
CA LEU A 15 -16.18 -20.80 -5.42
C LEU A 15 -16.16 -19.30 -5.69
N LEU A 16 -15.07 -18.58 -5.34
CA LEU A 16 -14.98 -17.14 -5.55
C LEU A 16 -14.68 -16.82 -7.01
N ARG A 17 -15.58 -16.04 -7.62
CA ARG A 17 -15.37 -15.52 -8.97
C ARG A 17 -14.26 -14.49 -8.99
N PRO A 18 -13.41 -14.41 -10.06
CA PRO A 18 -12.39 -13.42 -10.20
C PRO A 18 -12.94 -11.98 -10.17
N LEU A 19 -12.17 -11.06 -9.61
CA LEU A 19 -12.47 -9.64 -9.72
C LEU A 19 -12.09 -9.15 -11.12
N VAL A 20 -12.97 -8.34 -11.70
CA VAL A 20 -12.77 -7.65 -12.98
C VAL A 20 -12.60 -6.16 -12.69
N LEU A 21 -11.43 -5.64 -13.03
CA LEU A 21 -11.14 -4.22 -12.86
C LEU A 21 -11.73 -3.40 -14.02
N PRO A 22 -12.18 -2.17 -13.77
CA PRO A 22 -12.65 -1.30 -14.82
C PRO A 22 -11.51 -0.94 -15.80
N PRO A 23 -11.78 -0.72 -17.09
CA PRO A 23 -10.76 -0.35 -18.08
C PRO A 23 -10.10 1.00 -17.76
N GLY A 24 -8.87 1.20 -18.20
CA GLY A 24 -8.08 2.42 -17.98
C GLY A 24 -7.10 2.29 -16.81
N PRO A 25 -6.76 3.40 -16.11
CA PRO A 25 -5.86 3.36 -14.96
C PRO A 25 -6.30 2.35 -13.90
N GLU A 26 -5.34 1.69 -13.25
CA GLU A 26 -5.64 0.65 -12.24
C GLU A 26 -6.45 1.22 -11.08
N VAL A 27 -7.44 0.43 -10.61
CA VAL A 27 -8.18 0.70 -9.38
C VAL A 27 -7.97 -0.47 -8.44
N ARG A 28 -7.25 -0.23 -7.37
CA ARG A 28 -6.88 -1.22 -6.36
C ARG A 28 -7.43 -0.81 -5.01
N VAL A 29 -8.58 -1.35 -4.65
CA VAL A 29 -9.18 -1.16 -3.33
C VAL A 29 -8.92 -2.39 -2.50
N GLY A 30 -8.44 -2.21 -1.27
CA GLY A 30 -7.99 -3.29 -0.43
C GLY A 30 -7.96 -2.98 1.05
N ILE A 31 -7.26 -3.81 1.77
CA ILE A 31 -7.17 -3.86 3.23
C ILE A 31 -5.73 -3.80 3.71
N SER A 32 -5.53 -3.31 4.93
CA SER A 32 -4.24 -3.25 5.60
C SER A 32 -4.01 -4.52 6.43
N GLY A 33 -3.34 -5.53 5.83
CA GLY A 33 -3.18 -6.85 6.43
C GLY A 33 -4.37 -7.78 6.19
N TRP A 34 -4.26 -9.03 6.63
CA TRP A 34 -5.30 -10.05 6.41
C TRP A 34 -5.45 -11.06 7.56
N THR A 35 -4.55 -11.06 8.53
CA THR A 35 -4.56 -12.03 9.63
C THR A 35 -5.12 -11.40 10.89
N TYR A 36 -6.44 -11.37 11.01
CA TYR A 36 -7.15 -10.81 12.16
C TYR A 36 -8.12 -11.81 12.76
N VAL A 37 -7.94 -12.14 14.04
CA VAL A 37 -8.79 -13.10 14.74
C VAL A 37 -10.28 -12.72 14.68
N PRO A 38 -10.69 -11.43 14.89
CA PRO A 38 -12.09 -11.04 14.80
C PRO A 38 -12.76 -11.22 13.42
N TRP A 39 -11.96 -11.39 12.37
CA TRP A 39 -12.50 -11.58 11.01
C TRP A 39 -12.97 -13.02 10.75
N ARG A 40 -12.57 -13.97 11.60
CA ARG A 40 -12.94 -15.38 11.49
C ARG A 40 -14.40 -15.58 11.88
N GLY A 41 -15.17 -16.21 10.99
CA GLY A 41 -16.62 -16.37 11.15
C GLY A 41 -17.44 -15.14 10.76
N THR A 42 -16.81 -14.04 10.35
CA THR A 42 -17.48 -12.81 9.87
C THR A 42 -17.09 -12.53 8.41
N PHE A 43 -15.88 -12.05 8.16
CA PHE A 43 -15.33 -11.91 6.81
C PHE A 43 -14.85 -13.26 6.26
N TYR A 44 -14.08 -14.00 7.04
CA TYR A 44 -13.70 -15.36 6.69
C TYR A 44 -14.83 -16.34 7.02
N PRO A 45 -15.18 -17.26 6.11
CA PRO A 45 -16.17 -18.30 6.40
C PRO A 45 -15.82 -19.12 7.66
N PRO A 46 -16.81 -19.54 8.44
CA PRO A 46 -16.58 -20.46 9.55
C PRO A 46 -15.76 -21.68 9.11
N GLY A 47 -14.75 -22.04 9.88
CA GLY A 47 -13.89 -23.19 9.60
C GLY A 47 -12.80 -22.98 8.55
N LEU A 48 -12.68 -21.77 7.94
CA LEU A 48 -11.57 -21.48 7.04
C LEU A 48 -10.24 -21.53 7.83
N PRO A 49 -9.27 -22.39 7.47
CA PRO A 49 -8.00 -22.45 8.16
C PRO A 49 -7.17 -21.18 7.91
N GLN A 50 -6.45 -20.71 8.93
CA GLN A 50 -5.63 -19.46 8.85
C GLN A 50 -4.71 -19.43 7.62
N ARG A 51 -4.12 -20.56 7.23
CA ARG A 51 -3.26 -20.65 6.04
C ARG A 51 -3.98 -20.34 4.72
N ALA A 52 -5.31 -20.31 4.70
CA ALA A 52 -6.12 -19.98 3.53
C ALA A 52 -6.71 -18.57 3.57
N GLU A 53 -6.46 -17.80 4.65
CA GLU A 53 -6.98 -16.45 4.83
C GLU A 53 -6.49 -15.50 3.70
N LEU A 54 -5.21 -15.58 3.32
CA LEU A 54 -4.69 -14.79 2.20
C LEU A 54 -5.34 -15.17 0.87
N ALA A 55 -5.43 -16.47 0.59
CA ALA A 55 -6.05 -16.95 -0.64
C ALA A 55 -7.53 -16.54 -0.74
N TYR A 56 -8.25 -16.48 0.38
CA TYR A 56 -9.62 -15.97 0.43
C TYR A 56 -9.66 -14.45 0.26
N ALA A 57 -8.92 -13.70 1.09
CA ALA A 57 -8.95 -12.24 1.09
C ALA A 57 -8.53 -11.64 -0.26
N SER A 58 -7.46 -12.18 -0.88
CA SER A 58 -6.97 -11.70 -2.19
C SER A 58 -7.94 -11.95 -3.36
N ARG A 59 -9.00 -12.72 -3.14
CA ARG A 59 -10.11 -12.91 -4.10
C ARG A 59 -11.33 -12.06 -3.75
N GLN A 60 -11.38 -11.45 -2.58
CA GLN A 60 -12.45 -10.55 -2.18
C GLN A 60 -12.12 -9.08 -2.46
N VAL A 61 -10.85 -8.70 -2.37
CA VAL A 61 -10.36 -7.32 -2.56
C VAL A 61 -9.31 -7.26 -3.67
N GLY A 62 -9.10 -6.07 -4.25
CA GLY A 62 -8.21 -5.85 -5.39
C GLY A 62 -6.73 -5.70 -5.02
N SER A 63 -6.41 -5.49 -3.74
CA SER A 63 -5.06 -5.33 -3.21
C SER A 63 -5.00 -5.61 -1.72
N ILE A 64 -3.80 -5.87 -1.20
CA ILE A 64 -3.54 -5.95 0.24
C ILE A 64 -2.24 -5.20 0.56
N GLU A 65 -2.26 -4.37 1.60
CA GLU A 65 -1.07 -3.75 2.17
C GLU A 65 -0.44 -4.71 3.19
N ILE A 66 0.79 -5.15 2.94
CA ILE A 66 1.53 -6.04 3.84
C ILE A 66 2.08 -5.24 5.00
N ASN A 67 1.50 -5.40 6.20
CA ASN A 67 1.91 -4.70 7.41
C ASN A 67 2.95 -5.46 8.25
N GLY A 68 3.10 -6.77 8.06
CA GLY A 68 4.08 -7.58 8.80
C GLY A 68 5.52 -7.08 8.63
N THR A 69 5.86 -6.56 7.46
CA THR A 69 7.15 -5.97 7.11
C THR A 69 7.51 -4.71 7.91
N PHE A 70 6.52 -4.01 8.46
CA PHE A 70 6.73 -2.87 9.34
C PHE A 70 7.39 -3.26 10.66
N TYR A 71 7.01 -4.40 11.22
CA TYR A 71 7.49 -4.87 12.53
C TYR A 71 8.81 -5.62 12.45
N GLY A 72 9.12 -6.26 11.34
CA GLY A 72 10.36 -7.01 11.13
C GLY A 72 10.57 -7.41 9.69
N LEU A 73 11.83 -7.64 9.33
CA LEU A 73 12.18 -8.15 8.01
C LEU A 73 11.59 -9.55 7.83
N GLN A 74 10.87 -9.74 6.75
CA GLN A 74 10.33 -11.03 6.38
C GLN A 74 11.41 -11.87 5.65
N ARG A 75 11.11 -13.14 5.36
CA ARG A 75 11.99 -14.01 4.57
C ARG A 75 11.51 -14.06 3.13
N PRO A 76 12.40 -14.27 2.15
CA PRO A 76 12.02 -14.44 0.75
C PRO A 76 10.90 -15.46 0.55
N ALA A 77 10.99 -16.62 1.20
CA ALA A 77 9.97 -17.67 1.15
C ALA A 77 8.56 -17.21 1.56
N SER A 78 8.44 -16.18 2.42
CA SER A 78 7.13 -15.61 2.77
C SER A 78 6.54 -14.83 1.59
N PHE A 79 7.36 -14.02 0.90
CA PHE A 79 6.93 -13.26 -0.27
C PHE A 79 6.59 -14.18 -1.45
N GLU A 80 7.39 -15.23 -1.67
CA GLU A 80 7.12 -16.27 -2.69
C GLU A 80 5.78 -16.98 -2.39
N ALA A 81 5.52 -17.33 -1.12
CA ALA A 81 4.26 -17.94 -0.72
C ALA A 81 3.07 -16.98 -0.95
N TRP A 82 3.20 -15.71 -0.61
CA TRP A 82 2.15 -14.72 -0.85
C TRP A 82 1.87 -14.51 -2.32
N HIS A 83 2.92 -14.45 -3.14
CA HIS A 83 2.78 -14.40 -4.60
C HIS A 83 2.04 -15.63 -5.15
N ALA A 84 2.40 -16.83 -4.70
CA ALA A 84 1.78 -18.08 -5.16
C ALA A 84 0.31 -18.25 -4.72
N GLU A 85 -0.09 -17.69 -3.57
CA GLU A 85 -1.47 -17.79 -3.04
C GLU A 85 -2.43 -16.80 -3.68
N ALA A 86 -1.96 -15.61 -4.05
CA ALA A 86 -2.78 -14.57 -4.65
C ALA A 86 -3.17 -14.91 -6.11
N PRO A 87 -4.30 -14.41 -6.61
CA PRO A 87 -4.69 -14.64 -8.00
C PRO A 87 -3.79 -13.84 -8.97
N PRO A 88 -3.61 -14.30 -10.23
CA PRO A 88 -2.87 -13.54 -11.23
C PRO A 88 -3.36 -12.09 -11.36
N GLY A 89 -2.43 -11.16 -11.52
CA GLY A 89 -2.74 -9.73 -11.63
C GLY A 89 -3.07 -9.03 -10.31
N PHE A 90 -3.02 -9.73 -9.17
CA PHE A 90 -3.15 -9.11 -7.84
C PHE A 90 -1.99 -8.15 -7.55
N ARG A 91 -2.19 -7.19 -6.65
CA ARG A 91 -1.14 -6.26 -6.21
C ARG A 91 -1.00 -6.31 -4.68
N PHE A 92 0.25 -6.33 -4.22
CA PHE A 92 0.58 -6.11 -2.82
C PHE A 92 1.27 -4.76 -2.68
N SER A 93 0.75 -3.86 -1.85
CA SER A 93 1.56 -2.78 -1.31
C SER A 93 2.38 -3.31 -0.14
N VAL A 94 3.58 -2.79 0.07
CA VAL A 94 4.45 -3.24 1.16
C VAL A 94 4.81 -2.08 2.07
N LYS A 95 4.45 -2.18 3.35
CA LYS A 95 4.77 -1.15 4.33
C LYS A 95 6.22 -1.25 4.76
N GLY A 96 6.97 -0.18 4.57
CA GLY A 96 8.36 -0.05 4.96
C GLY A 96 8.58 -0.24 6.46
N SER A 97 9.74 -0.78 6.84
CA SER A 97 10.06 -1.11 8.21
C SER A 97 10.02 0.10 9.16
N ARG A 98 9.42 -0.08 10.34
CA ARG A 98 9.45 0.92 11.42
C ARG A 98 10.88 1.25 11.88
N TYR A 99 11.83 0.37 11.63
CA TYR A 99 13.22 0.64 11.93
C TYR A 99 13.73 1.87 11.16
N LEU A 100 13.38 2.00 9.87
CA LEU A 100 13.72 3.17 9.07
C LEU A 100 12.94 4.42 9.54
N THR A 101 11.63 4.30 9.65
CA THR A 101 10.73 5.46 9.78
C THR A 101 10.56 5.94 11.23
N HIS A 102 10.48 5.03 12.22
CA HIS A 102 10.18 5.34 13.62
C HIS A 102 11.42 5.32 14.49
N MET A 103 12.31 4.32 14.32
CA MET A 103 13.49 4.18 15.19
C MET A 103 14.64 5.04 14.70
N ARG A 104 15.02 4.93 13.42
CA ARG A 104 16.07 5.75 12.79
C ARG A 104 15.57 7.14 12.37
N ARG A 105 14.24 7.33 12.27
CA ARG A 105 13.61 8.61 11.89
C ARG A 105 14.16 9.17 10.58
N LEU A 106 14.43 8.27 9.62
CA LEU A 106 15.04 8.53 8.29
C LEU A 106 16.48 9.02 8.33
N ASP A 107 17.20 8.90 9.45
CA ASP A 107 18.58 9.28 9.59
C ASP A 107 19.50 8.07 9.41
N ASP A 108 20.53 8.20 8.55
CA ASP A 108 21.48 7.12 8.21
C ASP A 108 20.80 5.78 7.93
N VAL A 109 19.93 5.75 6.92
CA VAL A 109 19.05 4.60 6.63
C VAL A 109 19.45 3.84 5.37
N ARG A 110 20.60 4.12 4.74
CA ARG A 110 21.02 3.45 3.50
C ARG A 110 21.13 1.94 3.67
N VAL A 111 21.89 1.46 4.65
CA VAL A 111 22.03 0.01 4.93
C VAL A 111 20.72 -0.59 5.44
N PRO A 112 19.97 0.03 6.38
CA PRO A 112 18.62 -0.43 6.73
C PRO A 112 17.66 -0.55 5.54
N LEU A 113 17.71 0.37 4.58
CA LEU A 113 16.90 0.31 3.36
C LEU A 113 17.35 -0.84 2.45
N ALA A 114 18.68 -1.03 2.28
CA ALA A 114 19.24 -2.17 1.56
C ALA A 114 18.77 -3.49 2.17
N ASN A 115 18.83 -3.63 3.49
CA ASN A 115 18.31 -4.81 4.19
C ASN A 115 16.81 -5.05 3.94
N PHE A 116 16.00 -3.99 3.96
CA PHE A 116 14.57 -4.10 3.68
C PHE A 116 14.32 -4.59 2.24
N LEU A 117 14.97 -4.00 1.26
CA LEU A 117 14.81 -4.38 -0.16
C LEU A 117 15.29 -5.81 -0.43
N ALA A 118 16.44 -6.22 0.17
CA ALA A 118 17.00 -7.56 0.02
C ALA A 118 16.28 -8.63 0.84
N SER A 119 15.35 -8.26 1.75
CA SER A 119 14.64 -9.23 2.60
C SER A 119 13.64 -10.13 1.86
N GLY A 120 13.42 -9.90 0.57
CA GLY A 120 12.52 -10.67 -0.28
C GLY A 120 11.40 -9.85 -0.92
N VAL A 121 11.34 -8.54 -0.71
CA VAL A 121 10.30 -7.67 -1.30
C VAL A 121 10.20 -7.86 -2.81
N LEU A 122 11.32 -7.99 -3.50
CA LEU A 122 11.40 -8.19 -4.95
C LEU A 122 10.88 -9.57 -5.41
N ALA A 123 10.75 -10.55 -4.51
CA ALA A 123 10.17 -11.86 -4.84
C ALA A 123 8.66 -11.78 -5.13
N LEU A 124 7.99 -10.67 -4.81
CA LEU A 124 6.62 -10.40 -5.27
C LEU A 124 6.54 -10.15 -6.78
N GLY A 125 7.64 -9.89 -7.46
CA GLY A 125 7.71 -9.78 -8.92
C GLY A 125 6.70 -8.81 -9.50
N ASP A 126 5.84 -9.30 -10.39
CA ASP A 126 4.77 -8.50 -11.03
C ASP A 126 3.63 -8.12 -10.08
N MET A 127 3.50 -8.77 -8.93
CA MET A 127 2.50 -8.43 -7.91
C MET A 127 2.98 -7.34 -6.95
N LEU A 128 4.23 -6.86 -7.04
CA LEU A 128 4.73 -5.77 -6.21
C LEU A 128 4.07 -4.45 -6.64
N GLY A 129 3.30 -3.88 -5.75
CA GLY A 129 2.71 -2.55 -5.83
C GLY A 129 3.57 -1.50 -5.12
N PRO A 130 2.99 -0.34 -4.73
CA PRO A 130 3.74 0.74 -4.08
C PRO A 130 4.33 0.33 -2.71
N LEU A 131 5.50 0.87 -2.39
CA LEU A 131 6.08 0.82 -1.05
C LEU A 131 5.58 2.00 -0.21
N LEU A 132 5.00 1.73 0.95
CA LEU A 132 4.48 2.73 1.87
C LEU A 132 5.51 3.09 2.95
N TRP A 133 5.84 4.37 3.07
CA TRP A 133 6.69 4.94 4.12
C TRP A 133 5.85 5.76 5.09
N GLN A 134 5.37 5.15 6.16
CA GLN A 134 4.57 5.85 7.18
C GLN A 134 5.49 6.44 8.26
N LEU A 135 5.41 7.74 8.47
CA LEU A 135 6.18 8.47 9.48
C LEU A 135 5.40 8.56 10.81
N PRO A 136 6.10 8.56 11.96
CA PRO A 136 5.45 8.72 13.25
C PRO A 136 4.96 10.16 13.48
N PRO A 137 3.90 10.37 14.30
CA PRO A 137 3.40 11.71 14.60
C PRO A 137 4.39 12.58 15.39
N THR A 138 5.45 12.00 15.92
CA THR A 138 6.52 12.71 16.65
C THR A 138 7.68 13.16 15.75
N LEU A 139 7.64 12.87 14.44
CA LEU A 139 8.69 13.30 13.50
C LEU A 139 8.22 14.56 12.77
N PRO A 140 8.79 15.75 13.11
CA PRO A 140 8.47 16.98 12.40
C PRO A 140 9.11 16.99 11.00
N PHE A 141 8.60 17.84 10.12
CA PHE A 141 9.14 18.08 8.80
C PHE A 141 10.51 18.80 8.90
N HIS A 142 11.50 18.22 8.25
CA HIS A 142 12.81 18.80 7.99
C HIS A 142 13.18 18.49 6.53
N ALA A 143 13.22 19.51 5.69
CA ALA A 143 13.36 19.36 4.24
C ALA A 143 14.58 18.51 3.86
N ASP A 144 15.76 18.82 4.39
CA ASP A 144 17.00 18.11 4.07
C ASP A 144 16.93 16.62 4.43
N ARG A 145 16.31 16.28 5.56
CA ARG A 145 16.15 14.87 5.99
C ARG A 145 15.20 14.11 5.07
N ILE A 146 14.08 14.73 4.72
CA ILE A 146 13.11 14.12 3.80
C ILE A 146 13.74 13.98 2.42
N GLU A 147 14.40 15.01 1.91
CA GLU A 147 15.06 14.96 0.61
C GLU A 147 16.15 13.90 0.56
N ALA A 148 17.01 13.81 1.58
CA ALA A 148 18.03 12.77 1.68
C ALA A 148 17.44 11.35 1.63
N PHE A 149 16.30 11.12 2.28
CA PHE A 149 15.60 9.85 2.22
C PHE A 149 15.00 9.60 0.84
N LEU A 150 14.29 10.57 0.26
CA LEU A 150 13.68 10.44 -1.07
C LEU A 150 14.73 10.15 -2.16
N ALA A 151 15.90 10.76 -2.08
CA ALA A 151 17.01 10.54 -3.01
C ALA A 151 17.61 9.12 -2.93
N LEU A 152 17.41 8.39 -1.82
CA LEU A 152 17.85 6.99 -1.68
C LEU A 152 16.86 5.99 -2.30
N LEU A 153 15.62 6.38 -2.54
CA LEU A 153 14.57 5.45 -2.98
C LEU A 153 14.81 5.00 -4.42
N PRO A 154 14.89 3.70 -4.69
CA PRO A 154 15.02 3.19 -6.06
C PRO A 154 13.67 3.21 -6.78
N HIS A 155 13.64 3.64 -8.04
CA HIS A 155 12.41 3.77 -8.82
C HIS A 155 12.14 2.60 -9.79
N ASP A 156 12.98 1.56 -9.75
CA ASP A 156 12.78 0.31 -10.48
C ASP A 156 13.36 -0.88 -9.72
N HIS A 157 12.95 -2.10 -10.11
CA HIS A 157 13.38 -3.32 -9.46
C HIS A 157 14.88 -3.55 -9.55
N ALA A 158 15.52 -3.22 -10.69
CA ALA A 158 16.95 -3.40 -10.86
C ALA A 158 17.75 -2.44 -9.95
N ALA A 159 17.30 -1.19 -9.81
CA ALA A 159 17.86 -0.24 -8.86
C ALA A 159 17.68 -0.69 -7.42
N ALA A 160 16.51 -1.26 -7.09
CA ALA A 160 16.23 -1.83 -5.78
C ALA A 160 17.14 -3.01 -5.44
N ALA A 161 17.39 -3.90 -6.40
CA ALA A 161 18.32 -5.02 -6.25
C ALA A 161 19.76 -4.52 -6.06
N ARG A 162 20.21 -3.52 -6.83
CA ARG A 162 21.55 -2.91 -6.66
C ARG A 162 21.73 -2.31 -5.28
N LEU A 163 20.74 -1.53 -4.79
CA LEU A 163 20.79 -1.00 -3.43
C LEU A 163 20.72 -2.13 -2.41
N GLY A 164 19.86 -3.11 -2.63
CA GLY A 164 19.74 -4.30 -1.78
C GLY A 164 21.05 -5.08 -1.61
N ALA A 165 21.93 -5.09 -2.63
CA ALA A 165 23.25 -5.72 -2.55
C ALA A 165 24.20 -5.08 -1.52
N GLU A 166 23.87 -3.88 -1.03
CA GLU A 166 24.59 -3.21 0.06
C GLU A 166 24.10 -3.65 1.47
N HIS A 167 23.33 -4.73 1.56
CA HIS A 167 22.85 -5.27 2.83
C HIS A 167 24.01 -5.66 3.76
N ASP A 168 23.75 -5.64 5.07
CA ASP A 168 24.73 -6.08 6.07
C ASP A 168 24.61 -7.60 6.38
N ALA A 169 25.42 -8.07 7.32
CA ALA A 169 25.49 -9.48 7.73
C ALA A 169 24.14 -10.06 8.22
N ARG A 170 23.14 -9.23 8.55
CA ARG A 170 21.81 -9.71 8.95
C ARG A 170 21.08 -10.49 7.87
N LEU A 171 21.42 -10.24 6.60
CA LEU A 171 20.83 -10.93 5.45
C LEU A 171 21.79 -11.88 4.75
N GLU A 172 22.97 -12.10 5.28
CA GLU A 172 23.93 -13.07 4.72
C GLU A 172 23.28 -14.46 4.56
N GLY A 173 23.41 -15.03 3.38
CA GLY A 173 22.84 -16.33 3.02
C GLY A 173 21.31 -16.37 2.87
N ARG A 174 20.61 -15.24 2.99
CA ARG A 174 19.14 -15.15 2.84
C ARG A 174 18.63 -13.91 2.11
N ALA A 175 19.52 -13.15 1.49
CA ALA A 175 19.15 -12.02 0.65
C ALA A 175 18.50 -12.49 -0.65
N TRP A 176 17.50 -11.76 -1.12
CA TRP A 176 16.86 -11.94 -2.42
C TRP A 176 17.13 -10.70 -3.28
N LEU A 177 17.89 -10.90 -4.35
CA LEU A 177 18.29 -9.83 -5.27
C LEU A 177 17.90 -10.14 -6.72
N ASP A 178 17.22 -11.27 -6.94
CA ASP A 178 16.80 -11.69 -8.27
C ASP A 178 15.68 -10.78 -8.80
N VAL A 179 15.85 -10.34 -10.04
CA VAL A 179 14.88 -9.52 -10.77
C VAL A 179 14.61 -10.18 -12.12
N GLU A 180 13.51 -10.90 -12.22
CA GLU A 180 13.09 -11.56 -13.47
C GLU A 180 12.93 -10.53 -14.62
N ARG A 181 12.29 -9.41 -14.30
CA ARG A 181 12.04 -8.31 -15.24
C ARG A 181 12.12 -6.98 -14.53
N ASN A 182 12.85 -6.03 -15.10
CA ASN A 182 12.87 -4.67 -14.55
C ASN A 182 11.50 -4.00 -14.73
N ARG A 183 10.88 -3.62 -13.61
CA ARG A 183 9.57 -2.94 -13.54
C ARG A 183 9.71 -1.65 -12.74
N PRO A 184 8.86 -0.63 -12.98
CA PRO A 184 8.81 0.54 -12.11
C PRO A 184 8.51 0.14 -10.66
N LEU A 185 9.16 0.81 -9.70
CA LEU A 185 8.91 0.70 -8.28
C LEU A 185 8.40 2.04 -7.77
N ARG A 186 7.20 2.05 -7.23
CA ARG A 186 6.49 3.24 -6.77
C ARG A 186 6.59 3.38 -5.25
N HIS A 187 6.58 4.63 -4.78
CA HIS A 187 6.67 4.95 -3.36
C HIS A 187 5.56 5.89 -2.94
N ALA A 188 5.02 5.69 -1.74
CA ALA A 188 4.05 6.56 -1.10
C ALA A 188 4.52 6.93 0.31
N MET A 189 4.30 8.17 0.74
CA MET A 189 4.70 8.67 2.06
C MET A 189 3.50 9.17 2.84
N GLU A 190 3.23 8.55 4.00
CA GLU A 190 2.20 8.96 4.96
C GLU A 190 2.84 9.78 6.08
N VAL A 191 2.36 10.99 6.28
CA VAL A 191 2.83 11.91 7.33
C VAL A 191 1.75 12.13 8.38
N ARG A 192 2.15 12.33 9.63
CA ARG A 192 1.23 12.48 10.77
C ARG A 192 1.50 13.71 11.62
N HIS A 193 2.64 14.35 11.50
CA HIS A 193 2.97 15.57 12.24
C HIS A 193 2.43 16.80 11.47
N PRO A 194 1.82 17.80 12.15
CA PRO A 194 1.19 18.95 11.50
C PRO A 194 2.16 19.83 10.71
N SER A 195 3.45 19.82 11.02
CA SER A 195 4.47 20.59 10.28
C SER A 195 4.67 20.16 8.83
N PHE A 196 4.09 19.01 8.40
CA PHE A 196 4.08 18.58 7.00
C PHE A 196 3.01 19.31 6.15
N VAL A 197 2.16 20.13 6.78
CA VAL A 197 1.27 21.06 6.06
C VAL A 197 2.13 22.21 5.55
N ASP A 198 2.98 21.94 4.58
CA ASP A 198 4.00 22.84 4.03
C ASP A 198 4.16 22.60 2.52
N PRO A 199 4.03 23.63 1.67
CA PRO A 199 4.23 23.50 0.23
C PRO A 199 5.59 22.88 -0.15
N ALA A 200 6.65 23.16 0.59
CA ALA A 200 7.98 22.60 0.33
C ALA A 200 8.00 21.06 0.44
N PHE A 201 7.20 20.48 1.33
CA PHE A 201 7.02 19.03 1.40
C PHE A 201 6.39 18.47 0.11
N ILE A 202 5.33 19.11 -0.38
CA ILE A 202 4.65 18.70 -1.61
C ILE A 202 5.58 18.82 -2.83
N GLU A 203 6.38 19.87 -2.90
CA GLU A 203 7.38 20.06 -3.96
C GLU A 203 8.45 18.97 -3.95
N LEU A 204 8.95 18.59 -2.77
CA LEU A 204 9.88 17.47 -2.63
C LEU A 204 9.27 16.17 -3.15
N LEU A 205 8.06 15.82 -2.74
CA LEU A 205 7.38 14.61 -3.21
C LEU A 205 7.21 14.61 -4.73
N ARG A 206 6.82 15.75 -5.33
CA ARG A 206 6.68 15.90 -6.79
C ARG A 206 8.02 15.72 -7.50
N ARG A 207 9.08 16.31 -7.00
CA ARG A 207 10.43 16.21 -7.56
C ARG A 207 10.92 14.76 -7.63
N TYR A 208 10.62 13.97 -6.61
CA TYR A 208 11.03 12.57 -6.52
C TYR A 208 9.97 11.57 -6.97
N GLY A 209 8.82 12.02 -7.48
CA GLY A 209 7.74 11.14 -7.96
C GLY A 209 7.17 10.22 -6.88
N VAL A 210 7.15 10.65 -5.62
CA VAL A 210 6.61 9.91 -4.47
C VAL A 210 5.19 10.39 -4.18
N ALA A 211 4.23 9.47 -4.03
CA ALA A 211 2.85 9.83 -3.74
C ALA A 211 2.69 10.35 -2.30
N CYS A 212 2.08 11.51 -2.14
CA CYS A 212 1.53 11.94 -0.85
C CYS A 212 0.36 11.04 -0.48
N VAL A 213 0.41 10.38 0.67
CA VAL A 213 -0.70 9.54 1.11
C VAL A 213 -1.86 10.41 1.57
N VAL A 214 -3.02 10.20 0.96
CA VAL A 214 -4.28 10.77 1.43
C VAL A 214 -4.76 9.92 2.61
N ALA A 215 -4.57 10.43 3.84
CA ALA A 215 -4.96 9.74 5.06
C ALA A 215 -6.25 10.31 5.63
N ASP A 216 -7.33 9.51 5.67
CA ASP A 216 -8.52 9.81 6.44
C ASP A 216 -8.42 9.15 7.82
N ALA A 217 -8.20 9.95 8.82
CA ALA A 217 -7.86 9.48 10.17
C ALA A 217 -8.73 10.17 11.25
N ALA A 218 -10.02 10.37 10.98
CA ALA A 218 -10.95 11.02 11.89
C ALA A 218 -10.36 12.33 12.50
N ARG A 219 -9.66 13.13 11.69
CA ARG A 219 -8.99 14.39 12.07
C ARG A 219 -7.82 14.23 13.08
N ARG A 220 -7.32 13.02 13.30
CA ARG A 220 -6.21 12.79 14.26
C ARG A 220 -4.89 13.39 13.78
N TRP A 221 -4.65 13.40 12.47
CA TRP A 221 -3.50 14.02 11.80
C TRP A 221 -3.91 14.69 10.49
N PRO A 222 -3.02 15.45 9.84
CA PRO A 222 -3.36 16.17 8.63
C PRO A 222 -3.86 15.26 7.51
N THR A 223 -4.91 15.68 6.82
CA THR A 223 -5.34 15.10 5.55
C THR A 223 -4.81 15.98 4.44
N LEU A 224 -3.85 15.48 3.65
CA LEU A 224 -3.25 16.16 2.51
C LEU A 224 -3.78 15.48 1.25
N GLU A 225 -4.39 16.25 0.35
CA GLU A 225 -4.99 15.75 -0.89
C GLU A 225 -4.22 16.23 -2.13
N ASP A 226 -2.98 16.66 -1.94
CA ASP A 226 -2.08 17.02 -3.02
C ASP A 226 -1.62 15.79 -3.79
N VAL A 227 -1.87 15.76 -5.10
CA VAL A 227 -1.35 14.72 -5.96
C VAL A 227 0.09 15.05 -6.34
N THR A 228 1.00 14.12 -6.07
CA THR A 228 2.44 14.31 -6.22
C THR A 228 3.12 13.30 -7.13
N ALA A 229 2.38 12.26 -7.59
CA ALA A 229 2.89 11.19 -8.43
C ALA A 229 1.90 10.83 -9.57
N ASP A 230 2.26 9.83 -10.38
CA ASP A 230 1.41 9.26 -11.44
C ASP A 230 0.31 8.33 -10.91
N PHE A 231 0.20 8.21 -9.60
CA PHE A 231 -0.83 7.44 -8.90
C PHE A 231 -1.25 8.13 -7.59
N VAL A 232 -2.39 7.72 -7.06
CA VAL A 232 -2.88 8.14 -5.75
C VAL A 232 -2.84 6.96 -4.79
N TYR A 233 -2.36 7.20 -3.58
CA TYR A 233 -2.36 6.25 -2.47
C TYR A 233 -3.20 6.81 -1.32
N ALA A 234 -4.25 6.12 -0.93
CA ALA A 234 -5.11 6.53 0.16
C ALA A 234 -5.18 5.47 1.27
N ARG A 235 -5.26 5.92 2.52
CA ARG A 235 -5.49 5.07 3.69
C ARG A 235 -6.68 5.61 4.48
N LEU A 236 -7.70 4.77 4.59
CA LEU A 236 -8.97 5.08 5.22
C LEU A 236 -9.04 4.38 6.58
N HIS A 237 -8.76 5.15 7.65
CA HIS A 237 -8.59 4.64 9.02
C HIS A 237 -9.87 4.71 9.87
N GLY A 238 -10.99 5.15 9.32
CA GLY A 238 -12.27 5.34 9.99
C GLY A 238 -12.81 6.75 9.87
N ASP A 239 -14.10 6.89 9.51
CA ASP A 239 -14.74 8.18 9.21
C ASP A 239 -14.88 9.07 10.46
N LYS A 240 -15.37 8.51 11.58
CA LYS A 240 -15.70 9.25 12.82
C LYS A 240 -14.78 8.91 13.98
N GLU A 241 -14.31 7.69 14.06
CA GLU A 241 -13.45 7.18 15.12
C GLU A 241 -12.32 6.35 14.51
N LEU A 242 -11.07 6.74 14.84
CA LEU A 242 -9.86 6.15 14.30
C LEU A 242 -9.82 4.63 14.52
N TYR A 243 -9.60 3.86 13.47
CA TYR A 243 -9.52 2.39 13.43
C TYR A 243 -10.80 1.64 13.81
N VAL A 244 -11.87 2.32 14.22
CA VAL A 244 -13.07 1.71 14.81
C VAL A 244 -14.31 1.89 13.96
N SER A 245 -14.57 3.11 13.46
CA SER A 245 -15.78 3.36 12.69
C SER A 245 -15.68 2.86 11.24
N GLY A 246 -16.79 2.31 10.73
CA GLY A 246 -17.00 2.08 9.31
C GLY A 246 -17.26 3.39 8.56
N TYR A 247 -17.41 3.25 7.26
CA TYR A 247 -17.82 4.30 6.33
C TYR A 247 -19.27 4.05 5.92
N ASP A 248 -20.16 5.00 6.17
CA ASP A 248 -21.54 4.93 5.67
C ASP A 248 -21.59 5.14 4.14
N ASP A 249 -22.74 4.90 3.54
CA ASP A 249 -22.91 5.00 2.08
C ASP A 249 -22.56 6.40 1.56
N ASP A 250 -22.96 7.46 2.26
CA ASP A 250 -22.63 8.83 1.88
C ASP A 250 -21.12 9.10 1.92
N ALA A 251 -20.42 8.54 2.92
CA ALA A 251 -18.96 8.66 3.02
C ALA A 251 -18.26 7.88 1.89
N LEU A 252 -18.71 6.67 1.59
CA LEU A 252 -18.18 5.87 0.49
C LEU A 252 -18.46 6.52 -0.87
N ASP A 253 -19.62 7.14 -1.07
CA ASP A 253 -19.95 7.87 -2.30
C ASP A 253 -19.06 9.11 -2.48
N ARG A 254 -18.81 9.88 -1.40
CA ARG A 254 -17.87 11.02 -1.43
C ARG A 254 -16.44 10.55 -1.78
N TRP A 255 -15.96 9.44 -1.20
CA TRP A 255 -14.64 8.91 -1.53
C TRP A 255 -14.58 8.38 -2.96
N ALA A 256 -15.62 7.67 -3.42
CA ALA A 256 -15.71 7.20 -4.80
C ALA A 256 -15.63 8.35 -5.82
N ALA A 257 -16.33 9.46 -5.58
CA ALA A 257 -16.27 10.65 -6.42
C ALA A 257 -14.86 11.26 -6.45
N ARG A 258 -14.14 11.33 -5.32
CA ARG A 258 -12.75 11.80 -5.25
C ARG A 258 -11.81 10.92 -6.05
N PHE A 259 -11.89 9.59 -5.84
CA PHE A 259 -11.06 8.64 -6.58
C PHE A 259 -11.36 8.65 -8.08
N HIS A 260 -12.62 8.84 -8.47
CA HIS A 260 -12.98 9.00 -9.87
C HIS A 260 -12.35 10.27 -10.49
N ALA A 261 -12.38 11.40 -9.79
CA ALA A 261 -11.73 12.62 -10.24
C ALA A 261 -10.22 12.42 -10.45
N TRP A 262 -9.50 11.89 -9.47
CA TRP A 262 -8.07 11.62 -9.60
C TRP A 262 -7.75 10.60 -10.70
N ARG A 263 -8.56 9.54 -10.80
CA ARG A 263 -8.40 8.49 -11.82
C ARG A 263 -8.51 9.05 -13.25
N THR A 264 -9.38 10.01 -13.45
CA THR A 264 -9.57 10.68 -14.76
C THR A 264 -8.59 11.82 -15.01
N GLY A 265 -7.60 12.03 -14.14
CA GLY A 265 -6.58 13.06 -14.28
C GLY A 265 -6.97 14.42 -13.69
N ASN A 266 -8.16 14.53 -13.12
CA ASN A 266 -8.67 15.74 -12.48
C ASN A 266 -8.32 15.75 -10.97
N GLU A 267 -8.74 16.82 -10.28
CA GLU A 267 -8.72 16.96 -8.82
C GLU A 267 -10.14 17.27 -8.32
N PRO A 268 -10.54 16.79 -7.12
CA PRO A 268 -11.78 17.22 -6.49
C PRO A 268 -11.77 18.74 -6.29
N ALA A 269 -12.87 19.41 -6.57
CA ALA A 269 -12.97 20.88 -6.46
C ALA A 269 -12.76 21.39 -5.02
N ASP A 270 -13.06 20.57 -4.02
CA ASP A 270 -12.92 20.82 -2.60
C ASP A 270 -11.69 20.12 -1.97
N ALA A 271 -10.72 19.71 -2.80
CA ALA A 271 -9.50 19.02 -2.34
C ALA A 271 -8.73 19.88 -1.32
N ARG A 272 -8.33 19.27 -0.21
CA ARG A 272 -7.53 19.89 0.85
C ARG A 272 -6.06 19.91 0.45
N ARG A 273 -5.72 20.84 -0.43
CA ARG A 273 -4.36 21.01 -0.93
C ARG A 273 -3.56 21.98 -0.06
N VAL A 274 -2.29 21.69 0.07
CA VAL A 274 -1.29 22.53 0.72
C VAL A 274 -0.53 23.37 -0.32
N SER A 275 -0.22 22.75 -1.47
CA SER A 275 0.46 23.45 -2.57
C SER A 275 -0.54 24.36 -3.31
N PRO A 276 -0.16 25.61 -3.62
CA PRO A 276 -0.94 26.47 -4.50
C PRO A 276 -0.92 25.95 -5.96
N GLU A 277 0.11 25.21 -6.33
CA GLU A 277 0.26 24.65 -7.66
C GLU A 277 -0.68 23.47 -7.89
N PRO A 278 -1.31 23.34 -9.07
CA PRO A 278 -2.15 22.19 -9.38
C PRO A 278 -1.34 20.90 -9.45
N ALA A 279 -2.04 19.77 -9.42
CA ALA A 279 -1.42 18.47 -9.66
C ALA A 279 -0.73 18.42 -11.04
N PRO A 280 0.38 17.66 -11.18
CA PRO A 280 0.99 17.43 -12.47
C PRO A 280 -0.04 16.90 -13.50
N PRO A 281 0.02 17.33 -14.77
CA PRO A 281 -0.90 16.85 -15.79
C PRO A 281 -0.87 15.32 -15.93
N ALA A 282 -2.05 14.70 -16.02
CA ALA A 282 -2.17 13.26 -16.18
C ALA A 282 -3.18 12.93 -17.31
N PRO A 283 -2.81 13.13 -18.57
CA PRO A 283 -3.74 12.96 -19.69
C PRO A 283 -4.24 11.51 -19.87
N ARG A 284 -3.53 10.54 -19.31
CA ARG A 284 -3.94 9.13 -19.26
C ARG A 284 -4.62 8.74 -17.97
N GLY A 285 -4.84 9.71 -17.06
CA GLY A 285 -5.35 9.48 -15.71
C GLY A 285 -4.27 8.95 -14.76
N ARG A 286 -4.69 8.55 -13.56
CA ARG A 286 -3.82 8.05 -12.47
C ARG A 286 -4.34 6.74 -11.92
N ASP A 287 -3.43 5.84 -11.59
CA ASP A 287 -3.76 4.63 -10.85
C ASP A 287 -4.19 4.99 -9.42
N ILE A 288 -5.13 4.22 -8.88
CA ILE A 288 -5.70 4.44 -7.55
C ILE A 288 -5.40 3.22 -6.68
N TYR A 289 -4.76 3.45 -5.55
CA TYR A 289 -4.52 2.46 -4.49
C TYR A 289 -5.17 2.94 -3.19
N VAL A 290 -6.14 2.18 -2.68
CA VAL A 290 -6.88 2.53 -1.47
C VAL A 290 -6.83 1.37 -0.48
N TYR A 291 -6.47 1.66 0.77
CA TYR A 291 -6.39 0.65 1.83
C TYR A 291 -7.21 1.08 3.04
N PHE A 292 -8.13 0.21 3.43
CA PHE A 292 -8.89 0.35 4.66
C PHE A 292 -8.10 -0.25 5.84
N ASP A 293 -8.01 0.52 6.93
CA ASP A 293 -7.25 0.19 8.16
C ASP A 293 -8.15 0.36 9.40
N ASN A 294 -9.47 0.18 9.25
CA ASN A 294 -10.49 0.24 10.30
C ASN A 294 -10.91 -1.15 10.75
N ASP A 295 -9.93 -1.91 11.26
CA ASP A 295 -10.01 -3.37 11.47
C ASP A 295 -10.77 -3.77 12.74
N ALA A 296 -10.87 -2.90 13.76
CA ALA A 296 -11.27 -3.25 15.11
C ALA A 296 -12.67 -3.88 15.20
N LYS A 297 -13.61 -3.51 14.30
CA LYS A 297 -14.98 -4.05 14.22
C LYS A 297 -15.26 -4.74 12.88
N VAL A 298 -14.23 -5.24 12.22
CA VAL A 298 -14.35 -5.96 10.93
C VAL A 298 -14.93 -5.10 9.80
N HIS A 299 -14.83 -3.76 9.88
CA HIS A 299 -15.35 -2.87 8.83
C HIS A 299 -14.50 -2.88 7.57
N ALA A 300 -13.17 -2.90 7.70
CA ALA A 300 -12.22 -2.76 6.60
C ALA A 300 -12.53 -3.62 5.35
N PRO A 301 -12.76 -4.94 5.44
CA PRO A 301 -13.02 -5.74 4.24
C PRO A 301 -14.36 -5.40 3.56
N PHE A 302 -15.39 -5.06 4.33
CA PHE A 302 -16.71 -4.76 3.79
C PHE A 302 -16.73 -3.37 3.16
N ASP A 303 -16.13 -2.37 3.80
CA ASP A 303 -15.97 -1.02 3.27
C ASP A 303 -15.13 -1.04 1.98
N ALA A 304 -14.05 -1.86 1.96
CA ALA A 304 -13.23 -2.03 0.77
C ALA A 304 -14.03 -2.62 -0.41
N MET A 305 -14.82 -3.66 -0.17
CA MET A 305 -15.67 -4.26 -1.21
C MET A 305 -16.75 -3.27 -1.69
N ALA A 306 -17.38 -2.52 -0.77
CA ALA A 306 -18.41 -1.55 -1.09
C ALA A 306 -17.86 -0.37 -1.92
N LEU A 307 -16.67 0.13 -1.57
CA LEU A 307 -15.98 1.17 -2.35
C LEU A 307 -15.54 0.65 -3.72
N ALA A 308 -15.00 -0.57 -3.79
CA ALA A 308 -14.57 -1.19 -5.05
C ALA A 308 -15.73 -1.29 -6.05
N ALA A 309 -16.92 -1.69 -5.58
CA ALA A 309 -18.12 -1.74 -6.42
C ALA A 309 -18.49 -0.36 -6.98
N ARG A 310 -18.42 0.71 -6.17
CA ARG A 310 -18.67 2.09 -6.60
C ARG A 310 -17.66 2.57 -7.65
N LEU A 311 -16.45 2.04 -7.61
CA LEU A 311 -15.39 2.35 -8.58
C LEU A 311 -15.41 1.44 -9.81
N GLY A 312 -16.46 0.63 -9.99
CA GLY A 312 -16.66 -0.21 -11.16
C GLY A 312 -15.90 -1.54 -11.15
N VAL A 313 -15.39 -1.98 -10.00
CA VAL A 313 -14.85 -3.34 -9.84
C VAL A 313 -16.02 -4.31 -9.74
N THR A 314 -16.06 -5.30 -10.61
CA THR A 314 -17.12 -6.32 -10.68
C THR A 314 -16.57 -7.72 -10.44
N ARG A 315 -17.44 -8.72 -10.47
CA ARG A 315 -17.05 -10.15 -10.47
C ARG A 315 -17.44 -10.78 -11.81
N ALA A 316 -16.54 -11.63 -12.33
CA ALA A 316 -16.78 -12.37 -13.57
C ALA A 316 -17.95 -13.35 -13.47
#